data_fe4966af81b26561f279d057e354f0f5
#
_entry.id   fe4966af81b26561f279d057e354f0f5
#
_cell.length_a   1.000
_cell.length_b   1.000
_cell.length_c   1.000
_cell.angle_alpha   90.00
_cell.angle_beta   90.00
_cell.angle_gamma   90.00
#
_symmetry.space_group_name_H-M   'P 1'
#
loop_
_entity.id
_entity.type
_entity.pdbx_description
1 polymer ?
#
loop_
_entity_poly.entity_id
_entity_poly.type
_entity_poly.pdbx_seq_one_letter_code
_entity_poly.pdbx_strand_id
1 'polypeptide(L)'
;MKIRVETYDGYRAGERPLRFHIGAKKREVMEVLDRWFGEDHDYFKVTADDRGVYVLRYNRSEESWELTQYRAAGAGQESVKEGQAGTEDLLN
;
A
#
# COMPACT_ATOMS: atom_id res chain seq x y z
N MET A 1 -0.72 -5.26 11.03
CA MET A 1 -0.03 -6.49 10.61
C MET A 1 1.41 -6.16 10.29
N LYS A 2 2.31 -6.81 10.98
CA LYS A 2 3.74 -6.55 10.77
C LYS A 2 4.21 -7.24 9.50
N ILE A 3 5.04 -6.51 8.73
CA ILE A 3 5.59 -7.03 7.48
C ILE A 3 7.06 -6.66 7.41
N ARG A 4 7.76 -7.25 6.45
CA ARG A 4 9.15 -6.92 6.17
C ARG A 4 9.20 -6.13 4.88
N VAL A 5 9.91 -5.00 4.89
CA VAL A 5 10.03 -4.11 3.73
C VAL A 5 11.50 -3.89 3.45
N GLU A 6 11.87 -3.93 2.18
CA GLU A 6 13.23 -3.67 1.75
C GLU A 6 13.28 -2.30 1.10
N THR A 7 14.25 -1.52 1.53
CA THR A 7 14.54 -0.21 0.95
C THR A 7 15.97 -0.25 0.42
N TYR A 8 16.39 0.82 -0.25
CA TYR A 8 17.66 0.79 -0.97
C TYR A 8 18.85 0.53 -0.04
N ASP A 9 18.96 1.30 1.04
CA ASP A 9 20.09 1.19 1.97
C ASP A 9 19.61 1.02 3.39
N GLY A 10 18.56 0.21 3.59
CA GLY A 10 17.84 0.26 4.85
C GLY A 10 17.03 1.55 4.87
N TYR A 11 16.04 1.62 5.71
CA TYR A 11 15.14 2.76 5.67
C TYR A 11 15.81 4.02 6.20
N ARG A 12 15.70 5.09 5.43
CA ARG A 12 16.02 6.44 5.87
C ARG A 12 14.81 7.30 5.61
N ALA A 13 14.71 8.43 6.31
CA ALA A 13 13.52 9.28 6.22
C ALA A 13 13.21 9.60 4.76
N GLY A 14 11.99 9.28 4.35
CA GLY A 14 11.52 9.56 3.01
C GLY A 14 11.93 8.57 1.95
N GLU A 15 12.70 7.56 2.29
CA GLU A 15 13.16 6.60 1.29
C GLU A 15 12.01 5.68 0.88
N ARG A 16 11.84 5.50 -0.43
CA ARG A 16 10.73 4.71 -0.92
C ARG A 16 10.97 3.21 -0.68
N PRO A 17 9.92 2.47 -0.36
CA PRO A 17 10.06 1.01 -0.30
C PRO A 17 10.22 0.43 -1.69
N LEU A 18 11.07 -0.60 -1.80
CA LEU A 18 11.33 -1.28 -3.06
C LEU A 18 10.48 -2.53 -3.20
N ARG A 19 10.34 -3.29 -2.14
CA ARG A 19 9.52 -4.50 -2.11
C ARG A 19 9.16 -4.82 -0.68
N PHE A 20 8.13 -5.64 -0.52
CA PHE A 20 7.72 -6.03 0.82
C PHE A 20 7.26 -7.47 0.81
N HIS A 21 7.25 -8.05 2.01
CA HIS A 21 6.94 -9.47 2.21
C HIS A 21 5.77 -9.59 3.17
N ILE A 22 4.75 -10.33 2.76
CA ILE A 22 3.59 -10.63 3.58
C ILE A 22 3.54 -12.15 3.69
N GLY A 23 3.93 -12.67 4.88
CA GLY A 23 4.08 -14.10 5.03
C GLY A 23 5.11 -14.62 4.04
N ALA A 24 4.73 -15.61 3.23
CA ALA A 24 5.62 -16.20 2.25
C ALA A 24 5.61 -15.48 0.92
N LYS A 25 4.79 -14.44 0.76
CA LYS A 25 4.63 -13.76 -0.52
C LYS A 25 5.48 -12.52 -0.58
N LYS A 26 6.12 -12.31 -1.71
CA LYS A 26 6.91 -11.12 -1.97
C LYS A 26 6.21 -10.28 -3.03
N ARG A 27 6.20 -8.97 -2.82
CA ARG A 27 5.60 -8.03 -3.76
C ARG A 27 6.58 -6.93 -4.10
N GLU A 28 6.77 -6.68 -5.39
CA GLU A 28 7.58 -5.55 -5.84
C GLU A 28 6.72 -4.31 -5.85
N VAL A 29 7.26 -3.20 -5.34
CA VAL A 29 6.57 -1.91 -5.40
C VAL A 29 6.76 -1.34 -6.79
N MET A 30 5.64 -1.14 -7.49
CA MET A 30 5.69 -0.62 -8.85
C MET A 30 5.67 0.89 -8.85
N GLU A 31 4.87 1.50 -7.99
CA GLU A 31 4.73 2.94 -7.96
C GLU A 31 4.35 3.40 -6.57
N VAL A 32 4.92 4.50 -6.12
CA VAL A 32 4.50 5.16 -4.90
C VAL A 32 3.47 6.19 -5.28
N LEU A 33 2.23 5.97 -4.87
CA LEU A 33 1.12 6.85 -5.22
C LEU A 33 1.08 8.07 -4.32
N ASP A 34 1.45 7.90 -3.06
CA ASP A 34 1.38 8.98 -2.09
C ASP A 34 2.29 8.64 -0.93
N ARG A 35 2.72 9.67 -0.24
CA ARG A 35 3.49 9.48 1.00
C ARG A 35 3.17 10.63 1.92
N TRP A 36 3.13 10.34 3.22
CA TRP A 36 2.97 11.39 4.21
C TRP A 36 3.66 10.98 5.50
N PHE A 37 4.02 11.97 6.29
CA PHE A 37 4.84 11.74 7.47
C PHE A 37 4.06 12.24 8.68
N GLY A 38 3.71 11.30 9.56
CA GLY A 38 3.06 11.64 10.81
C GLY A 38 4.07 11.87 11.90
N GLU A 39 3.57 11.98 13.12
CA GLU A 39 4.43 12.27 14.25
C GLU A 39 5.39 11.14 14.54
N ASP A 40 4.89 9.90 14.55
CA ASP A 40 5.70 8.73 14.86
C ASP A 40 5.83 7.76 13.71
N HIS A 41 5.13 8.00 12.62
CA HIS A 41 5.04 7.05 11.53
C HIS A 41 5.17 7.73 10.19
N ASP A 42 5.77 7.01 9.26
CA ASP A 42 5.81 7.41 7.86
C ASP A 42 4.95 6.46 7.06
N TYR A 43 4.19 6.99 6.11
CA TYR A 43 3.21 6.23 5.35
C TYR A 43 3.53 6.28 3.87
N PHE A 44 3.35 5.14 3.21
CA PHE A 44 3.53 5.06 1.75
C PHE A 44 2.35 4.30 1.18
N LYS A 45 1.64 4.94 0.27
CA LYS A 45 0.58 4.29 -0.48
C LYS A 45 1.19 3.88 -1.80
N VAL A 46 1.19 2.57 -2.10
CA VAL A 46 1.94 2.05 -3.24
C VAL A 46 1.07 1.09 -4.03
N THR A 47 1.41 0.92 -5.31
CA THR A 47 0.92 -0.21 -6.08
C THR A 47 2.01 -1.26 -6.13
N ALA A 48 1.60 -2.52 -6.19
CA ALA A 48 2.52 -3.63 -6.22
C ALA A 48 2.34 -4.42 -7.52
N ASP A 49 3.18 -5.42 -7.71
CA ASP A 49 3.20 -6.19 -8.95
C ASP A 49 1.96 -7.05 -9.14
N ASP A 50 1.12 -7.19 -8.12
CA ASP A 50 -0.18 -7.83 -8.25
C ASP A 50 -1.28 -6.82 -8.57
N ARG A 51 -0.90 -5.56 -8.85
CA ARG A 51 -1.80 -4.45 -9.13
C ARG A 51 -2.64 -4.04 -7.93
N GLY A 52 -2.37 -4.59 -6.78
CA GLY A 52 -3.04 -4.17 -5.56
C GLY A 52 -2.49 -2.84 -5.07
N VAL A 53 -3.27 -2.18 -4.24
CA VAL A 53 -2.88 -0.94 -3.58
C VAL A 53 -2.69 -1.24 -2.10
N TYR A 54 -1.54 -0.84 -1.59
CA TYR A 54 -1.16 -1.14 -0.22
C TYR A 54 -0.77 0.15 0.48
N VAL A 55 -1.13 0.29 1.75
CA VAL A 55 -0.62 1.38 2.57
C VAL A 55 0.34 0.76 3.59
N LEU A 56 1.59 1.11 3.45
CA LEU A 56 2.67 0.63 4.31
C LEU A 56 3.01 1.72 5.30
N ARG A 57 3.20 1.34 6.55
CA ARG A 57 3.48 2.29 7.61
C ARG A 57 4.77 1.91 8.32
N TYR A 58 5.69 2.86 8.43
CA TYR A 58 6.94 2.66 9.14
C TYR A 58 6.86 3.34 10.49
N ASN A 59 7.10 2.58 11.55
CA ASN A 59 7.14 3.10 12.91
C ASN A 59 8.58 3.47 13.21
N ARG A 60 8.84 4.78 13.38
CA ARG A 60 10.21 5.25 13.54
C ARG A 60 10.83 4.83 14.87
N SER A 61 10.05 4.74 15.93
CA SER A 61 10.62 4.37 17.21
C SER A 61 10.91 2.89 17.31
N GLU A 62 10.09 2.05 16.67
CA GLU A 62 10.29 0.60 16.70
C GLU A 62 11.11 0.12 15.51
N GLU A 63 11.32 0.99 14.52
CA GLU A 63 12.04 0.64 13.29
C GLU A 63 11.42 -0.60 12.65
N SER A 64 10.10 -0.57 12.50
CA SER A 64 9.38 -1.70 11.96
C SER A 64 8.29 -1.21 11.01
N TRP A 65 7.90 -2.12 10.10
CA TRP A 65 6.89 -1.81 9.09
C TRP A 65 5.61 -2.58 9.38
N GLU A 66 4.50 -1.96 9.00
CA GLU A 66 3.18 -2.57 9.13
C GLU A 66 2.39 -2.35 7.86
N LEU A 67 1.53 -3.31 7.54
CA LEU A 67 0.53 -3.14 6.52
C LEU A 67 -0.73 -2.64 7.20
N THR A 68 -1.23 -1.48 6.79
CA THR A 68 -2.41 -0.89 7.41
C THR A 68 -3.64 -1.03 6.53
N GLN A 69 -3.49 -1.04 5.20
CA GLN A 69 -4.62 -1.17 4.29
C GLN A 69 -4.18 -1.91 3.05
N TYR A 70 -5.10 -2.64 2.48
CA TYR A 70 -4.87 -3.37 1.24
C TYR A 70 -6.15 -3.37 0.41
N ARG A 71 -6.00 -3.11 -0.89
CA ARG A 71 -7.10 -3.20 -1.83
C ARG A 71 -6.62 -4.00 -3.02
N ALA A 72 -7.30 -5.12 -3.29
CA ALA A 72 -6.93 -5.97 -4.41
C ALA A 72 -7.21 -5.27 -5.72
N ALA A 73 -6.51 -5.71 -6.77
CA ALA A 73 -6.73 -5.19 -8.11
C ALA A 73 -8.19 -5.38 -8.49
N GLY A 74 -8.79 -4.32 -9.03
CA GLY A 74 -10.19 -4.36 -9.44
C GLY A 74 -11.18 -4.10 -8.33
N ALA A 75 -10.76 -4.20 -7.07
CA ALA A 75 -11.66 -3.95 -5.95
C ALA A 75 -11.96 -2.46 -5.89
N GLY A 76 -13.18 -2.13 -5.50
CA GLY A 76 -13.56 -0.74 -5.36
C GLY A 76 -13.96 -0.09 -6.67
N GLN A 77 -13.91 -0.81 -7.71
CA GLN A 77 -14.37 -0.31 -8.99
C GLN A 77 -15.75 -0.77 -9.28
N GLU A 78 -16.22 -1.27 -8.64
CA GLU A 78 -17.46 -1.83 -8.74
C GLU A 78 -18.43 -1.27 -7.87
N SER A 79 -17.50 -0.65 -8.06
CA SER A 79 -17.87 -0.43 -7.27
C SER A 79 -18.23 0.25 -7.01
N VAL A 80 -18.23 0.43 -7.75
CA VAL A 80 -18.32 0.68 -7.48
C VAL A 80 -18.89 0.87 -7.50
N LYS A 81 -19.18 0.94 -7.82
CA LYS A 81 -19.46 0.73 -7.93
C LYS A 81 -19.95 1.02 -7.51
N GLU A 82 -20.29 0.90 -7.95
CA GLU A 82 -20.60 0.93 -7.80
C GLU A 82 -20.87 1.25 -7.73
N GLY A 83 -21.44 1.61 -8.35
CA GLY A 83 -21.57 1.67 -8.36
C GLY A 83 -21.91 1.95 -8.60
N GLN A 84 -22.22 1.71 -8.74
CA GLN A 84 -22.30 1.67 -9.05
C GLN A 84 -22.60 1.67 -9.28
N ALA A 85 -23.03 2.23 -9.57
CA ALA A 85 -23.16 1.98 -9.86
C ALA A 85 -23.58 2.06 -10.23
N GLY A 86 -24.34 2.19 -10.83
CA GLY A 86 -24.45 2.03 -11.16
C GLY A 86 -24.83 2.27 -11.65
N THR A 87 -25.01 2.40 -11.79
CA THR A 87 -25.14 2.25 -12.16
C THR A 87 -25.40 2.24 -12.51
N GLU A 88 -25.44 2.59 -12.55
CA GLU A 88 -25.44 2.27 -12.87
C GLU A 88 -25.56 2.10 -13.02
N ASP A 89 -26.09 2.50 -13.42
CA ASP A 89 -26.05 2.03 -13.56
C ASP A 89 -26.28 2.00 -13.79
N LEU A 90 -26.57 2.54 -14.12
CA LEU A 90 -26.48 2.15 -14.20
C LEU A 90 -26.67 2.17 -14.39
N LEU A 91 -27.05 2.59 -14.89
CA LEU A 91 -26.87 2.17 -14.88
C LEU A 91 -26.90 2.11 -14.86
N ASN A 92 -27.21 2.50 -15.46
CA ASN A 92 -26.86 2.02 -15.23
C ASN A 92 -26.79 1.85 -15.13
#